data_b75f97d1298b32872c09f553998be4af
#
_entry.id   b75f97d1298b32872c09f553998be4af
#
_cell.length_a   1.000
_cell.length_b   1.000
_cell.length_c   1.000
_cell.angle_alpha   90.00
_cell.angle_beta   90.00
_cell.angle_gamma   90.00
#
_symmetry.space_group_name_H-M   'P 1'
#
loop_
_entity.id
_entity.type
_entity.pdbx_description
1 polymer ?
#
loop_
_entity_poly.entity_id
_entity_poly.type
_entity_poly.pdbx_seq_one_letter_code
_entity_poly.pdbx_strand_id
1 'polypeptide(L)'
;MSRKPVNKAKKTAKTTAKKSAKQPAKIVAKKTKVKTKVKAKAARPAAAPRRVGGSDLSWNFKLIAHDTLAGFGGMGEGMAVQVAKDGRRILWLAHESAPKNFTAVDVSDPRKPRVVVQTDLPQSHMRSNSLEIAGDIMAVAYQTQKVGQQPAGFELFDISNPEKPKSISFTDCSGAHSRGVHQLWFCDGEYVHMASGAPDFKPTHELDDQFYRIFDVKNASKPHEVGRWWMPGTREGDNEPPPERHKKPALDKGFRAHNTNVYPERPDRCYLGYIDGGMFVMDISDKAHPKPLCRWDNSPPYTGFTHTVLPLFERNLLVVTDESTNNNAEDWPKLVWLLDYRDEKHPVPISTCPLPPVDAFSSRGGRFGAHNIHENTPSPYCWHSDQIIIGTFFNGGLRAYDISNAYQPKEVAAFVPPAPALSPVGAIQLNDVFVDEREIVYTVDRFTGGLYVLEMDF
;
A
#
# COMPACT_ATOMS: atom_id res chain seq x y z
N MET A 1 64.82 -20.27 -37.56
CA MET A 1 64.74 -21.39 -38.50
C MET A 1 63.26 -21.76 -38.59
N SER A 2 62.58 -21.23 -39.63
CA SER A 2 62.24 -21.88 -40.89
C SER A 2 61.47 -23.20 -40.66
N ARG A 3 60.17 -23.34 -41.04
CA ARG A 3 59.47 -23.16 -42.31
C ARG A 3 57.99 -23.42 -42.19
N LYS A 4 57.13 -22.59 -42.81
CA LYS A 4 55.89 -23.03 -43.48
C LYS A 4 56.25 -23.79 -44.75
N PRO A 5 55.32 -24.41 -45.57
CA PRO A 5 53.90 -24.26 -45.81
C PRO A 5 53.16 -25.59 -46.11
N VAL A 6 51.92 -25.72 -46.52
CA VAL A 6 51.24 -25.62 -47.82
C VAL A 6 49.87 -26.28 -47.84
N ASN A 7 48.88 -25.56 -48.39
CA ASN A 7 47.56 -25.94 -48.89
C ASN A 7 47.38 -27.34 -49.51
N LYS A 8 46.14 -27.88 -49.36
CA LYS A 8 45.41 -28.40 -50.54
C LYS A 8 43.90 -28.45 -50.29
N ALA A 9 43.20 -27.76 -51.17
CA ALA A 9 41.73 -27.82 -51.36
C ALA A 9 41.35 -29.12 -52.11
N LYS A 10 40.14 -29.65 -51.81
CA LYS A 10 39.35 -30.41 -52.81
C LYS A 10 37.86 -30.17 -52.60
N LYS A 11 37.25 -29.92 -53.76
CA LYS A 11 35.82 -29.61 -54.04
C LYS A 11 34.94 -30.87 -54.00
N THR A 12 33.65 -30.57 -53.99
CA THR A 12 32.44 -31.26 -54.50
C THR A 12 31.76 -32.18 -53.49
N ALA A 13 30.41 -32.17 -53.29
CA ALA A 13 29.30 -32.05 -54.25
C ALA A 13 28.01 -31.60 -53.56
N LYS A 14 27.14 -30.95 -54.32
CA LYS A 14 25.75 -30.59 -54.01
C LYS A 14 24.88 -31.82 -53.81
N THR A 15 24.03 -31.81 -52.78
CA THR A 15 22.74 -32.50 -52.82
C THR A 15 21.69 -31.64 -52.18
N THR A 16 20.69 -31.26 -52.96
CA THR A 16 19.52 -30.53 -52.62
C THR A 16 18.53 -31.37 -51.85
N ALA A 17 18.17 -30.97 -50.61
CA ALA A 17 17.00 -31.49 -49.94
C ALA A 17 16.13 -30.32 -49.54
N LYS A 18 14.99 -30.17 -50.25
CA LYS A 18 13.87 -29.29 -49.87
C LYS A 18 13.31 -29.77 -48.54
N LYS A 19 13.38 -28.94 -47.51
CA LYS A 19 12.53 -29.06 -46.33
C LYS A 19 11.64 -27.84 -46.28
N SER A 20 10.35 -28.09 -46.38
CA SER A 20 9.26 -27.15 -46.23
C SER A 20 9.30 -26.52 -44.83
N ALA A 21 9.45 -25.20 -44.74
CA ALA A 21 9.27 -24.43 -43.52
C ALA A 21 7.75 -24.27 -43.27
N LYS A 22 7.22 -24.90 -42.23
CA LYS A 22 5.93 -24.58 -41.65
C LYS A 22 6.11 -23.28 -40.85
N GLN A 23 5.43 -22.22 -41.29
CA GLN A 23 5.29 -20.98 -40.52
C GLN A 23 4.46 -21.27 -39.26
N PRO A 24 4.83 -20.70 -38.09
CA PRO A 24 3.97 -20.75 -36.91
C PRO A 24 2.75 -19.85 -37.13
N ALA A 25 1.58 -20.36 -36.80
CA ALA A 25 0.32 -19.65 -36.83
C ALA A 25 0.36 -18.43 -35.91
N LYS A 26 0.10 -17.24 -36.45
CA LYS A 26 -0.15 -16.02 -35.68
C LYS A 26 -1.44 -16.20 -34.90
N ILE A 27 -1.33 -16.33 -33.60
CA ILE A 27 -2.46 -16.17 -32.67
C ILE A 27 -2.81 -14.68 -32.67
N VAL A 28 -3.88 -14.32 -33.37
CA VAL A 28 -4.49 -13.00 -33.31
C VAL A 28 -5.31 -12.93 -32.03
N ALA A 29 -4.75 -12.36 -30.98
CA ALA A 29 -5.52 -11.99 -29.80
C ALA A 29 -6.53 -10.91 -30.20
N LYS A 30 -7.82 -11.28 -30.23
CA LYS A 30 -8.91 -10.32 -30.35
C LYS A 30 -8.96 -9.49 -29.06
N LYS A 31 -8.44 -8.26 -29.11
CA LYS A 31 -8.69 -7.25 -28.09
C LYS A 31 -10.16 -6.88 -28.12
N THR A 32 -10.94 -7.47 -27.24
CA THR A 32 -12.31 -7.03 -26.97
C THR A 32 -12.19 -5.74 -26.16
N LYS A 33 -12.30 -4.58 -26.82
CA LYS A 33 -12.44 -3.30 -26.14
C LYS A 33 -13.84 -3.25 -25.51
N VAL A 34 -13.93 -3.59 -24.25
CA VAL A 34 -15.10 -3.24 -23.43
C VAL A 34 -15.03 -1.73 -23.21
N LYS A 35 -15.76 -0.98 -24.02
CA LYS A 35 -15.97 0.45 -23.78
C LYS A 35 -17.04 0.58 -22.69
N THR A 36 -16.64 0.60 -21.45
CA THR A 36 -17.51 1.07 -20.37
C THR A 36 -17.68 2.57 -20.57
N LYS A 37 -18.80 2.98 -21.14
CA LYS A 37 -19.20 4.38 -21.18
C LYS A 37 -19.63 4.77 -19.76
N VAL A 38 -18.69 5.29 -18.95
CA VAL A 38 -19.06 6.07 -17.78
C VAL A 38 -19.74 7.32 -18.30
N LYS A 39 -21.05 7.40 -18.13
CA LYS A 39 -21.79 8.64 -18.34
C LYS A 39 -21.35 9.58 -17.20
N ALA A 40 -20.58 10.60 -17.52
CA ALA A 40 -20.36 11.70 -16.60
C ALA A 40 -21.73 12.28 -16.21
N LYS A 41 -22.17 12.00 -14.99
CA LYS A 41 -23.29 12.73 -14.38
C LYS A 41 -22.84 14.18 -14.25
N ALA A 42 -23.62 15.12 -14.80
CA ALA A 42 -23.37 16.53 -14.57
C ALA A 42 -23.29 16.76 -13.08
N ALA A 43 -22.19 17.38 -12.63
CA ALA A 43 -21.96 17.69 -11.23
C ALA A 43 -23.16 18.49 -10.68
N ARG A 44 -23.89 17.90 -9.74
CA ARG A 44 -24.86 18.66 -8.93
C ARG A 44 -24.08 19.69 -8.13
N PRO A 45 -24.62 20.93 -7.94
CA PRO A 45 -23.97 21.88 -7.06
C PRO A 45 -23.78 21.23 -5.67
N ALA A 46 -22.55 21.29 -5.15
CA ALA A 46 -22.18 20.69 -3.88
C ALA A 46 -23.18 21.13 -2.79
N ALA A 47 -23.88 20.17 -2.18
CA ALA A 47 -24.71 20.43 -1.04
C ALA A 47 -23.82 20.92 0.11
N ALA A 48 -24.27 21.94 0.83
CA ALA A 48 -23.57 22.40 2.03
C ALA A 48 -23.40 21.22 3.03
N PRO A 49 -22.26 21.12 3.74
CA PRO A 49 -22.00 20.02 4.65
C PRO A 49 -23.11 19.87 5.68
N ARG A 50 -23.68 18.67 5.76
CA ARG A 50 -24.70 18.36 6.75
C ARG A 50 -24.02 17.93 8.04
N ARG A 51 -24.25 18.67 9.13
CA ARG A 51 -23.88 18.19 10.47
C ARG A 51 -24.90 17.12 10.90
N VAL A 52 -24.40 15.92 11.19
CA VAL A 52 -25.19 14.85 11.79
C VAL A 52 -24.78 14.78 13.27
N GLY A 53 -25.68 15.17 14.19
CA GLY A 53 -25.51 15.03 15.65
C GLY A 53 -24.21 15.56 16.25
N GLY A 54 -24.15 16.77 16.67
CA GLY A 54 -23.18 17.31 17.65
C GLY A 54 -21.81 17.77 17.14
N SER A 55 -20.98 17.01 16.48
CA SER A 55 -19.66 17.43 15.97
C SER A 55 -19.25 16.67 14.71
N ASP A 56 -20.10 15.81 14.22
CA ASP A 56 -19.80 14.85 13.16
C ASP A 56 -20.14 15.43 11.80
N LEU A 57 -19.36 15.03 10.80
CA LEU A 57 -19.50 15.50 9.44
C LEU A 57 -19.83 14.30 8.53
N SER A 58 -20.90 14.40 7.75
CA SER A 58 -21.16 13.54 6.60
C SER A 58 -21.60 14.42 5.44
N TRP A 59 -20.76 14.50 4.41
CA TRP A 59 -20.98 15.30 3.22
C TRP A 59 -20.58 14.48 1.99
N ASN A 60 -21.54 14.21 1.11
CA ASN A 60 -21.39 13.39 -0.09
C ASN A 60 -20.84 11.96 0.15
N PHE A 61 -20.67 11.57 1.40
CA PHE A 61 -20.59 10.17 1.84
C PHE A 61 -21.84 9.85 2.67
N LYS A 62 -22.43 8.69 2.41
CA LYS A 62 -23.59 8.21 3.15
C LYS A 62 -23.24 6.96 3.92
N LEU A 63 -23.25 7.02 5.23
CA LEU A 63 -23.08 5.84 6.10
C LEU A 63 -24.24 4.87 5.87
N ILE A 64 -23.94 3.63 5.51
CA ILE A 64 -24.94 2.58 5.28
C ILE A 64 -24.84 1.45 6.29
N ALA A 65 -23.67 1.24 6.90
CA ALA A 65 -23.48 0.30 7.99
C ALA A 65 -22.28 0.67 8.85
N HIS A 66 -22.30 0.20 10.10
CA HIS A 66 -21.20 0.31 11.04
C HIS A 66 -21.15 -0.97 11.89
N ASP A 67 -19.97 -1.56 12.05
CA ASP A 67 -19.73 -2.73 12.87
C ASP A 67 -18.46 -2.52 13.72
N THR A 68 -18.59 -2.66 15.04
CA THR A 68 -17.46 -2.48 15.96
C THR A 68 -16.48 -3.66 15.95
N LEU A 69 -16.71 -4.67 15.14
CA LEU A 69 -15.87 -5.88 15.01
C LEU A 69 -15.64 -6.54 16.38
N ALA A 70 -16.70 -6.68 17.17
CA ALA A 70 -16.70 -7.22 18.54
C ALA A 70 -15.84 -6.38 19.53
N GLY A 71 -15.59 -5.10 19.25
CA GLY A 71 -14.81 -4.20 20.09
C GLY A 71 -13.29 -4.42 20.02
N PHE A 72 -12.82 -5.30 19.15
CA PHE A 72 -11.39 -5.48 18.89
C PHE A 72 -10.95 -4.49 17.81
N GLY A 73 -10.59 -3.28 18.26
CA GLY A 73 -9.95 -2.27 17.43
C GLY A 73 -8.50 -2.60 17.11
N GLY A 74 -7.69 -1.57 16.87
CA GLY A 74 -6.32 -1.72 16.46
C GLY A 74 -6.22 -2.19 15.00
N MET A 75 -7.04 -1.61 14.14
CA MET A 75 -7.02 -1.94 12.71
C MET A 75 -5.73 -1.48 12.06
N GLY A 76 -5.12 -2.38 11.27
CA GLY A 76 -3.88 -2.14 10.54
C GLY A 76 -4.07 -1.37 9.25
N GLU A 77 -3.10 -1.50 8.38
CA GLU A 77 -3.00 -0.86 7.06
C GLU A 77 -3.10 -1.92 5.96
N GLY A 78 -4.17 -2.72 6.01
CA GLY A 78 -4.39 -3.76 5.02
C GLY A 78 -5.87 -4.10 4.96
N MET A 79 -6.47 -3.79 3.82
CA MET A 79 -7.84 -4.14 3.48
C MET A 79 -7.91 -4.68 2.06
N ALA A 80 -8.47 -5.87 1.88
CA ALA A 80 -8.66 -6.47 0.58
C ALA A 80 -9.98 -7.24 0.49
N VAL A 81 -10.62 -7.22 -0.68
CA VAL A 81 -11.86 -7.97 -0.94
C VAL A 81 -11.55 -9.23 -1.75
N GLN A 82 -11.99 -10.37 -1.23
CA GLN A 82 -12.05 -11.65 -1.93
C GLN A 82 -13.49 -11.97 -2.32
N VAL A 83 -13.70 -12.50 -3.50
CA VAL A 83 -14.95 -13.20 -3.83
C VAL A 83 -14.71 -14.69 -3.67
N ALA A 84 -15.31 -15.26 -2.63
CA ALA A 84 -15.19 -16.68 -2.30
C ALA A 84 -15.90 -17.56 -3.36
N LYS A 85 -15.58 -18.86 -3.38
CA LYS A 85 -16.14 -19.82 -4.36
C LYS A 85 -17.68 -19.94 -4.31
N ASP A 86 -18.27 -19.63 -3.16
CA ASP A 86 -19.72 -19.60 -2.97
C ASP A 86 -20.37 -18.26 -3.37
N GLY A 87 -19.58 -17.33 -3.91
CA GLY A 87 -20.01 -16.01 -4.38
C GLY A 87 -20.09 -14.95 -3.29
N ARG A 88 -19.80 -15.27 -2.03
CA ARG A 88 -19.73 -14.26 -0.96
C ARG A 88 -18.55 -13.32 -1.19
N ARG A 89 -18.75 -12.06 -0.82
CA ARG A 89 -17.71 -11.04 -0.78
C ARG A 89 -17.18 -10.90 0.62
N ILE A 90 -15.91 -11.18 0.79
CA ILE A 90 -15.23 -11.18 2.08
C ILE A 90 -14.23 -10.04 2.10
N LEU A 91 -14.44 -9.09 2.99
CA LEU A 91 -13.47 -8.04 3.31
C LEU A 91 -12.52 -8.58 4.39
N TRP A 92 -11.25 -8.66 4.07
CA TRP A 92 -10.18 -9.02 5.00
C TRP A 92 -9.55 -7.78 5.58
N LEU A 93 -9.33 -7.76 6.88
CA LEU A 93 -8.85 -6.62 7.66
C LEU A 93 -7.66 -7.04 8.51
N ALA A 94 -6.54 -6.33 8.42
CA ALA A 94 -5.38 -6.49 9.28
C ALA A 94 -5.60 -5.82 10.65
N HIS A 95 -4.83 -6.24 11.67
CA HIS A 95 -4.88 -5.66 13.01
C HIS A 95 -3.53 -5.13 13.47
N GLU A 96 -3.47 -3.88 13.87
CA GLU A 96 -2.24 -3.20 14.32
C GLU A 96 -1.88 -3.49 15.77
N SER A 97 -2.72 -4.21 16.51
CA SER A 97 -2.47 -4.54 17.91
C SER A 97 -3.08 -5.88 18.33
N ALA A 98 -2.40 -6.55 19.26
CA ALA A 98 -2.93 -7.74 19.92
C ALA A 98 -4.31 -7.45 20.58
N PRO A 99 -5.17 -8.46 20.73
CA PRO A 99 -4.88 -9.90 20.54
C PRO A 99 -5.19 -10.43 19.14
N LYS A 100 -5.82 -9.66 18.25
CA LYS A 100 -6.31 -10.16 16.96
C LYS A 100 -5.25 -10.08 15.87
N ASN A 101 -5.29 -11.08 14.99
CA ASN A 101 -4.43 -11.18 13.81
C ASN A 101 -5.10 -10.52 12.60
N PHE A 102 -6.18 -11.10 12.12
CA PHE A 102 -7.00 -10.55 11.06
C PHE A 102 -8.47 -10.91 11.23
N THR A 103 -9.33 -10.13 10.60
CA THR A 103 -10.79 -10.33 10.60
C THR A 103 -11.28 -10.46 9.16
N ALA A 104 -12.13 -11.47 8.90
CA ALA A 104 -12.90 -11.60 7.67
C ALA A 104 -14.33 -11.17 7.93
N VAL A 105 -14.85 -10.27 7.10
CA VAL A 105 -16.20 -9.73 7.17
C VAL A 105 -16.93 -10.06 5.88
N ASP A 106 -18.08 -10.73 5.95
CA ASP A 106 -18.97 -10.89 4.82
C ASP A 106 -19.67 -9.56 4.52
N VAL A 107 -19.35 -8.98 3.38
CA VAL A 107 -19.88 -7.71 2.87
C VAL A 107 -20.67 -7.90 1.59
N SER A 108 -21.23 -9.11 1.35
CA SER A 108 -22.08 -9.41 0.21
C SER A 108 -23.29 -8.48 0.15
N ASP A 109 -23.95 -8.25 1.30
CA ASP A 109 -24.84 -7.10 1.54
C ASP A 109 -24.08 -6.05 2.34
N PRO A 110 -23.61 -4.96 1.73
CA PRO A 110 -22.79 -3.96 2.43
C PRO A 110 -23.56 -3.20 3.53
N ARG A 111 -24.90 -3.33 3.56
CA ARG A 111 -25.74 -2.76 4.64
C ARG A 111 -25.82 -3.65 5.88
N LYS A 112 -25.33 -4.89 5.78
CA LYS A 112 -25.37 -5.89 6.85
C LYS A 112 -24.06 -6.66 6.91
N PRO A 113 -22.93 -5.95 7.15
CA PRO A 113 -21.63 -6.62 7.31
C PRO A 113 -21.72 -7.62 8.45
N ARG A 114 -21.03 -8.76 8.32
CA ARG A 114 -21.06 -9.82 9.32
C ARG A 114 -19.67 -10.43 9.46
N VAL A 115 -19.11 -10.41 10.65
CA VAL A 115 -17.85 -11.09 10.95
C VAL A 115 -18.01 -12.60 10.67
N VAL A 116 -17.14 -13.12 9.82
CA VAL A 116 -17.08 -14.54 9.43
C VAL A 116 -16.09 -15.29 10.31
N VAL A 117 -14.89 -14.75 10.43
CA VAL A 117 -13.84 -15.25 11.30
C VAL A 117 -12.98 -14.10 11.81
N GLN A 118 -12.49 -14.23 13.01
CA GLN A 118 -11.50 -13.34 13.62
C GLN A 118 -10.48 -14.20 14.33
N THR A 119 -9.22 -14.16 13.87
CA THR A 119 -8.15 -15.02 14.41
C THR A 119 -7.31 -14.26 15.42
N ASP A 120 -6.66 -15.00 16.31
CA ASP A 120 -5.73 -14.43 17.29
C ASP A 120 -4.30 -14.40 16.73
N LEU A 121 -3.52 -13.40 17.15
CA LEU A 121 -2.08 -13.33 16.86
C LEU A 121 -1.34 -14.52 17.44
N PRO A 122 -0.34 -15.07 16.71
CA PRO A 122 0.50 -16.14 17.25
C PRO A 122 1.24 -15.75 18.52
N GLN A 123 1.58 -14.47 18.68
CA GLN A 123 2.32 -13.92 19.82
C GLN A 123 1.80 -12.53 20.18
N SER A 124 1.69 -12.23 21.48
CA SER A 124 1.15 -10.97 22.00
C SER A 124 2.07 -9.74 21.76
N HIS A 125 3.32 -9.95 21.42
CA HIS A 125 4.29 -8.89 21.12
C HIS A 125 4.34 -8.51 19.64
N MET A 126 3.49 -9.14 18.82
CA MET A 126 3.35 -8.88 17.39
C MET A 126 2.11 -8.02 17.09
N ARG A 127 2.06 -7.55 15.87
CA ARG A 127 0.88 -7.02 15.18
C ARG A 127 0.88 -7.50 13.73
N SER A 128 -0.27 -7.72 13.15
CA SER A 128 -0.43 -7.99 11.72
C SER A 128 -0.75 -6.69 11.01
N ASN A 129 0.25 -5.84 10.83
CA ASN A 129 0.05 -4.45 10.39
C ASN A 129 -0.55 -4.33 8.98
N SER A 130 -0.24 -5.26 8.08
CA SER A 130 -0.64 -5.23 6.68
C SER A 130 -1.03 -6.61 6.18
N LEU A 131 -1.97 -6.68 5.24
CA LEU A 131 -2.30 -7.87 4.48
C LEU A 131 -2.66 -7.52 3.04
N GLU A 132 -2.41 -8.47 2.11
CA GLU A 132 -2.83 -8.40 0.72
C GLU A 132 -3.25 -9.77 0.20
N ILE A 133 -4.04 -9.79 -0.90
CA ILE A 133 -4.62 -11.02 -1.45
C ILE A 133 -4.36 -11.13 -2.95
N ALA A 134 -3.92 -12.32 -3.36
CA ALA A 134 -3.90 -12.72 -4.76
C ALA A 134 -4.67 -14.05 -4.92
N GLY A 135 -5.85 -13.99 -5.50
CA GLY A 135 -6.75 -15.15 -5.62
C GLY A 135 -7.17 -15.70 -4.26
N ASP A 136 -6.87 -16.98 -4.01
CA ASP A 136 -7.16 -17.67 -2.74
C ASP A 136 -5.96 -17.66 -1.77
N ILE A 137 -4.91 -16.88 -2.03
CA ILE A 137 -3.75 -16.73 -1.15
C ILE A 137 -3.76 -15.35 -0.52
N MET A 138 -3.58 -15.29 0.80
CA MET A 138 -3.40 -14.04 1.55
C MET A 138 -2.01 -14.01 2.16
N ALA A 139 -1.31 -12.90 1.98
CA ALA A 139 -0.06 -12.58 2.68
C ALA A 139 -0.34 -11.65 3.85
N VAL A 140 0.20 -11.97 5.03
CA VAL A 140 0.03 -11.19 6.26
C VAL A 140 1.41 -10.79 6.80
N ALA A 141 1.60 -9.50 7.05
CA ALA A 141 2.83 -8.95 7.63
C ALA A 141 2.80 -8.99 9.15
N TYR A 142 3.86 -9.49 9.76
CA TYR A 142 4.03 -9.46 11.22
C TYR A 142 5.19 -8.57 11.62
N GLN A 143 4.88 -7.56 12.41
CA GLN A 143 5.86 -6.66 13.00
C GLN A 143 5.81 -6.73 14.53
N THR A 144 6.98 -6.75 15.19
CA THR A 144 7.08 -6.69 16.64
C THR A 144 7.08 -5.26 17.15
N GLN A 145 6.70 -5.08 18.42
CA GLN A 145 6.67 -3.77 19.08
C GLN A 145 8.07 -3.19 19.30
N LYS A 146 9.07 -4.06 19.51
CA LYS A 146 10.45 -3.67 19.79
C LYS A 146 11.40 -4.40 18.86
N VAL A 147 12.46 -3.72 18.47
CA VAL A 147 13.60 -4.30 17.76
C VAL A 147 14.14 -5.52 18.53
N GLY A 148 14.49 -6.57 17.79
CA GLY A 148 15.09 -7.77 18.36
C GLY A 148 14.11 -8.78 18.95
N GLN A 149 12.81 -8.49 19.03
CA GLN A 149 11.81 -9.48 19.42
C GLN A 149 11.55 -10.48 18.30
N GLN A 150 11.29 -11.74 18.68
CA GLN A 150 11.13 -12.88 17.76
C GLN A 150 9.93 -13.74 18.17
N PRO A 151 9.27 -14.44 17.20
CA PRO A 151 9.47 -14.32 15.74
C PRO A 151 8.82 -13.07 15.17
N ALA A 152 9.18 -12.66 13.94
CA ALA A 152 8.53 -11.62 13.15
C ALA A 152 8.84 -11.81 11.67
N GLY A 153 7.88 -11.60 10.77
CA GLY A 153 8.08 -11.89 9.35
C GLY A 153 6.79 -11.74 8.56
N PHE A 154 6.55 -12.61 7.61
CA PHE A 154 5.26 -12.70 6.93
C PHE A 154 4.78 -14.15 6.81
N GLU A 155 3.48 -14.31 6.68
CA GLU A 155 2.84 -15.62 6.57
C GLU A 155 1.88 -15.65 5.38
N LEU A 156 1.90 -16.75 4.66
CA LEU A 156 0.97 -17.02 3.58
C LEU A 156 -0.14 -17.94 4.06
N PHE A 157 -1.38 -17.58 3.74
CA PHE A 157 -2.58 -18.34 4.10
C PHE A 157 -3.35 -18.77 2.87
N ASP A 158 -3.87 -20.00 2.86
CA ASP A 158 -4.96 -20.45 2.00
C ASP A 158 -6.28 -19.95 2.59
N ILE A 159 -6.94 -19.05 1.87
CA ILE A 159 -8.23 -18.46 2.22
C ILE A 159 -9.36 -18.95 1.30
N SER A 160 -9.16 -20.06 0.59
CA SER A 160 -10.20 -20.68 -0.27
C SER A 160 -11.47 -21.04 0.49
N ASN A 161 -11.39 -21.22 1.80
CA ASN A 161 -12.49 -21.26 2.75
C ASN A 161 -12.35 -20.11 3.75
N PRO A 162 -13.09 -19.00 3.60
CA PRO A 162 -12.97 -17.83 4.46
C PRO A 162 -13.24 -18.09 5.96
N GLU A 163 -14.01 -19.12 6.30
CA GLU A 163 -14.28 -19.47 7.69
C GLU A 163 -13.13 -20.22 8.36
N LYS A 164 -12.20 -20.76 7.56
CA LYS A 164 -11.11 -21.61 8.01
C LYS A 164 -9.82 -21.31 7.26
N PRO A 165 -9.29 -20.10 7.37
CA PRO A 165 -7.99 -19.76 6.76
C PRO A 165 -6.91 -20.71 7.32
N LYS A 166 -6.03 -21.19 6.44
CA LYS A 166 -4.98 -22.15 6.79
C LYS A 166 -3.62 -21.59 6.47
N SER A 167 -2.72 -21.61 7.45
CA SER A 167 -1.32 -21.29 7.22
C SER A 167 -0.70 -22.25 6.20
N ILE A 168 -0.01 -21.68 5.21
CA ILE A 168 0.78 -22.40 4.20
C ILE A 168 2.26 -22.39 4.61
N SER A 169 2.77 -21.21 4.93
CA SER A 169 4.17 -21.02 5.33
C SER A 169 4.36 -19.73 6.10
N PHE A 170 5.26 -19.76 7.06
CA PHE A 170 5.77 -18.56 7.74
C PHE A 170 7.23 -18.34 7.36
N THR A 171 7.57 -17.13 6.98
CA THR A 171 8.94 -16.70 6.67
C THR A 171 9.43 -15.73 7.74
N ASP A 172 10.42 -16.16 8.52
CA ASP A 172 11.00 -15.35 9.59
C ASP A 172 11.91 -14.28 9.02
N CYS A 173 11.67 -13.02 9.39
CA CYS A 173 12.47 -11.83 9.07
C CYS A 173 13.05 -11.19 10.33
N SER A 174 12.91 -11.83 11.50
CA SER A 174 13.42 -11.32 12.76
C SER A 174 14.95 -11.32 12.80
N GLY A 175 15.51 -10.54 13.72
CA GLY A 175 16.95 -10.42 13.94
C GLY A 175 17.24 -9.37 15.00
N ALA A 176 18.50 -9.28 15.44
CA ALA A 176 18.90 -8.37 16.51
C ALA A 176 18.52 -6.90 16.27
N HIS A 177 18.42 -6.49 15.01
CA HIS A 177 18.07 -5.13 14.59
C HIS A 177 16.79 -5.05 13.76
N SER A 178 16.00 -6.13 13.72
CA SER A 178 14.77 -6.23 12.93
C SER A 178 13.54 -6.25 13.85
N ARG A 179 12.46 -5.65 13.36
CA ARG A 179 11.11 -5.82 13.92
C ARG A 179 10.23 -6.72 13.04
N GLY A 180 10.77 -7.32 11.96
CA GLY A 180 10.01 -8.08 10.98
C GLY A 180 9.46 -7.22 9.85
N VAL A 181 8.24 -7.52 9.38
CA VAL A 181 7.61 -6.89 8.23
C VAL A 181 6.60 -5.84 8.69
N HIS A 182 6.73 -4.62 8.18
CA HIS A 182 5.81 -3.53 8.46
C HIS A 182 4.67 -3.46 7.45
N GLN A 183 5.00 -3.37 6.17
CA GLN A 183 4.06 -3.27 5.06
C GLN A 183 4.46 -4.25 3.97
N LEU A 184 3.49 -4.83 3.27
CA LEU A 184 3.72 -5.68 2.12
C LEU A 184 2.73 -5.37 1.00
N TRP A 185 3.15 -5.71 -0.23
CA TRP A 185 2.34 -5.67 -1.44
C TRP A 185 2.41 -7.01 -2.14
N PHE A 186 1.24 -7.62 -2.36
CA PHE A 186 1.11 -8.96 -2.94
C PHE A 186 -0.14 -9.02 -3.81
N CYS A 187 -0.04 -8.64 -5.08
CA CYS A 187 -1.19 -8.59 -5.98
C CYS A 187 -1.06 -9.48 -7.21
N ASP A 188 0.16 -9.89 -7.57
CA ASP A 188 0.42 -10.73 -8.74
C ASP A 188 0.38 -12.24 -8.46
N GLY A 189 0.38 -12.62 -7.19
CA GLY A 189 0.44 -14.02 -6.75
C GLY A 189 1.83 -14.66 -6.90
N GLU A 190 2.83 -13.91 -7.34
CA GLU A 190 4.17 -14.40 -7.63
C GLU A 190 5.24 -13.83 -6.69
N TYR A 191 5.11 -12.54 -6.33
CA TYR A 191 6.10 -11.84 -5.52
C TYR A 191 5.46 -11.08 -4.37
N VAL A 192 6.10 -11.15 -3.21
CA VAL A 192 5.83 -10.24 -2.09
C VAL A 192 6.89 -9.15 -2.09
N HIS A 193 6.48 -7.91 -2.31
CA HIS A 193 7.29 -6.71 -2.15
C HIS A 193 7.02 -6.17 -0.75
N MET A 194 8.05 -5.86 0.04
CA MET A 194 7.81 -5.49 1.43
C MET A 194 8.85 -4.55 2.04
N ALA A 195 8.40 -3.78 3.02
CA ALA A 195 9.22 -3.03 3.94
C ALA A 195 9.51 -3.88 5.18
N SER A 196 10.75 -4.31 5.35
CA SER A 196 11.12 -5.29 6.36
C SER A 196 12.56 -5.12 6.84
N GLY A 197 12.81 -5.49 8.09
CA GLY A 197 14.16 -5.79 8.55
C GLY A 197 14.63 -7.17 8.07
N ALA A 198 15.88 -7.52 8.42
CA ALA A 198 16.47 -8.83 8.16
C ALA A 198 17.50 -9.19 9.23
N PRO A 199 17.77 -10.49 9.45
CA PRO A 199 18.72 -10.92 10.48
C PRO A 199 20.17 -10.49 10.20
N ASP A 200 20.51 -10.28 8.93
CA ASP A 200 21.84 -9.89 8.45
C ASP A 200 21.98 -8.38 8.15
N PHE A 201 20.95 -7.59 8.50
CA PHE A 201 20.97 -6.13 8.30
C PHE A 201 21.17 -5.43 9.63
N LYS A 202 22.28 -4.70 9.77
CA LYS A 202 22.54 -3.84 10.89
C LYS A 202 22.50 -2.38 10.42
N PRO A 203 21.49 -1.58 10.87
CA PRO A 203 21.39 -0.18 10.46
C PRO A 203 22.45 0.68 11.14
N THR A 204 22.84 1.78 10.49
CA THR A 204 23.72 2.82 11.08
C THR A 204 23.00 3.61 12.18
N HIS A 205 21.69 3.67 12.14
CA HIS A 205 20.85 4.29 13.17
C HIS A 205 19.66 3.37 13.50
N GLU A 206 19.26 3.27 14.76
CA GLU A 206 18.24 2.35 15.23
C GLU A 206 16.86 2.52 14.58
N LEU A 207 16.53 3.71 14.08
CA LEU A 207 15.27 3.97 13.36
C LEU A 207 15.27 3.49 11.91
N ASP A 208 16.44 3.15 11.33
CA ASP A 208 16.58 2.75 9.93
C ASP A 208 16.47 1.22 9.77
N ASP A 209 15.60 0.60 10.57
CA ASP A 209 15.52 -0.85 10.78
C ASP A 209 14.76 -1.63 9.73
N GLN A 210 14.19 -0.97 8.70
CA GLN A 210 13.45 -1.64 7.63
C GLN A 210 13.79 -1.05 6.26
N PHE A 211 13.85 -1.93 5.27
CA PHE A 211 14.23 -1.60 3.91
C PHE A 211 13.41 -2.40 2.90
N TYR A 212 13.56 -2.12 1.60
CA TYR A 212 12.82 -2.79 0.55
C TYR A 212 13.38 -4.19 0.30
N ARG A 213 12.50 -5.22 0.32
CA ARG A 213 12.82 -6.61 0.02
C ARG A 213 11.80 -7.22 -0.92
N ILE A 214 12.23 -8.18 -1.73
CA ILE A 214 11.41 -8.90 -2.69
C ILE A 214 11.55 -10.40 -2.42
N PHE A 215 10.44 -11.08 -2.26
CA PHE A 215 10.38 -12.52 -2.10
C PHE A 215 9.63 -13.17 -3.27
N ASP A 216 10.19 -14.22 -3.86
CA ASP A 216 9.47 -15.12 -4.77
C ASP A 216 8.62 -16.07 -3.93
N VAL A 217 7.32 -16.08 -4.20
CA VAL A 217 6.30 -16.89 -3.52
C VAL A 217 5.47 -17.73 -4.49
N LYS A 218 5.93 -17.90 -5.75
CA LYS A 218 5.29 -18.79 -6.73
C LYS A 218 5.06 -20.18 -6.17
N ASN A 219 5.97 -20.66 -5.35
CA ASN A 219 5.75 -21.78 -4.45
C ASN A 219 5.45 -21.25 -3.05
N ALA A 220 4.18 -21.05 -2.74
CA ALA A 220 3.73 -20.50 -1.47
C ALA A 220 4.22 -21.29 -0.23
N SER A 221 4.60 -22.57 -0.37
CA SER A 221 5.16 -23.37 0.73
C SER A 221 6.66 -23.17 0.94
N LYS A 222 7.35 -22.46 0.04
CA LYS A 222 8.81 -22.24 0.07
C LYS A 222 9.19 -20.84 -0.43
N PRO A 223 8.73 -19.77 0.23
CA PRO A 223 9.14 -18.41 -0.08
C PRO A 223 10.66 -18.26 0.03
N HIS A 224 11.26 -17.46 -0.85
CA HIS A 224 12.67 -17.12 -0.74
C HIS A 224 12.95 -15.72 -1.25
N GLU A 225 13.90 -15.06 -0.61
CA GLU A 225 14.31 -13.70 -0.99
C GLU A 225 15.05 -13.73 -2.33
N VAL A 226 14.66 -12.84 -3.24
CA VAL A 226 15.29 -12.69 -4.57
C VAL A 226 16.00 -11.36 -4.73
N GLY A 227 15.66 -10.33 -3.96
CA GLY A 227 16.35 -9.05 -4.02
C GLY A 227 16.02 -8.13 -2.85
N ARG A 228 16.87 -7.12 -2.69
CA ARG A 228 16.73 -6.10 -1.64
C ARG A 228 17.39 -4.78 -2.04
N TRP A 229 16.92 -3.70 -1.46
CA TRP A 229 17.55 -2.39 -1.58
C TRP A 229 17.30 -1.56 -0.31
N TRP A 230 18.30 -0.82 0.09
CA TRP A 230 18.22 0.19 1.16
C TRP A 230 18.85 1.49 0.69
N MET A 231 18.44 2.59 1.30
CA MET A 231 19.03 3.90 1.02
C MET A 231 20.51 3.89 1.44
N PRO A 232 21.44 4.24 0.54
CA PRO A 232 22.87 4.27 0.86
C PRO A 232 23.18 5.08 2.13
N GLY A 233 24.11 4.58 2.95
CA GLY A 233 24.49 5.16 4.24
C GLY A 233 23.63 4.73 5.43
N THR A 234 22.53 3.97 5.22
CA THR A 234 21.65 3.51 6.30
C THR A 234 22.05 2.14 6.89
N ARG A 235 23.01 1.45 6.28
CA ARG A 235 23.52 0.16 6.75
C ARG A 235 24.98 0.27 7.21
N GLU A 236 25.35 -0.38 8.30
CA GLU A 236 26.76 -0.48 8.71
C GLU A 236 27.60 -1.14 7.60
N GLY A 237 28.72 -0.48 7.29
CA GLY A 237 29.63 -0.92 6.23
C GLY A 237 29.32 -0.37 4.84
N ASP A 238 28.30 0.48 4.68
CA ASP A 238 28.11 1.24 3.45
C ASP A 238 29.30 2.20 3.22
N ASN A 239 29.60 2.48 1.95
CA ASN A 239 30.65 3.43 1.57
C ASN A 239 30.19 4.89 1.69
N GLU A 240 28.88 5.12 1.59
CA GLU A 240 28.25 6.43 1.70
C GLU A 240 28.08 6.81 3.17
N PRO A 241 28.23 8.11 3.50
CA PRO A 241 27.96 8.57 4.85
C PRO A 241 26.47 8.43 5.19
N PRO A 242 26.14 8.27 6.49
CA PRO A 242 24.74 8.31 6.93
C PRO A 242 24.06 9.60 6.50
N PRO A 243 22.75 9.54 6.09
CA PRO A 243 22.01 10.73 5.71
C PRO A 243 21.84 11.70 6.88
N GLU A 244 21.73 13.00 6.57
CA GLU A 244 21.50 14.03 7.58
C GLU A 244 20.11 13.83 8.20
N ARG A 245 20.05 13.71 9.52
CA ARG A 245 18.82 13.44 10.25
C ARG A 245 18.07 14.72 10.63
N HIS A 246 16.78 14.58 10.93
CA HIS A 246 15.96 15.70 11.36
C HIS A 246 16.49 16.27 12.70
N LYS A 247 16.64 17.61 12.78
CA LYS A 247 17.21 18.28 13.96
C LYS A 247 16.37 18.15 15.24
N LYS A 248 15.05 17.92 15.08
CA LYS A 248 14.13 17.65 16.19
C LYS A 248 13.90 16.14 16.27
N PRO A 249 14.37 15.44 17.33
CA PRO A 249 14.23 13.98 17.44
C PRO A 249 12.79 13.48 17.34
N ALA A 250 11.81 14.25 17.83
CA ALA A 250 10.41 13.88 17.73
C ALA A 250 9.87 13.81 16.28
N LEU A 251 10.57 14.45 15.33
CA LEU A 251 10.22 14.45 13.90
C LEU A 251 11.12 13.52 13.09
N ASP A 252 12.14 12.94 13.68
CA ASP A 252 12.96 11.89 13.06
C ASP A 252 12.22 10.55 13.16
N LYS A 253 11.85 10.00 12.03
CA LYS A 253 11.10 8.73 11.93
C LYS A 253 11.90 7.63 11.22
N GLY A 254 13.10 7.94 10.77
CA GLY A 254 14.04 7.02 10.15
C GLY A 254 14.00 7.02 8.63
N PHE A 255 15.15 6.74 8.05
CA PHE A 255 15.29 6.49 6.62
C PHE A 255 14.97 5.02 6.36
N ARG A 256 13.70 4.70 6.19
CA ARG A 256 13.22 3.33 6.08
C ARG A 256 12.04 3.19 5.14
N ALA A 257 11.94 2.02 4.50
CA ALA A 257 10.85 1.72 3.57
C ALA A 257 9.49 1.68 4.28
N HIS A 258 8.43 2.02 3.55
CA HIS A 258 7.04 1.90 3.97
C HIS A 258 6.22 1.17 2.89
N ASN A 259 5.40 1.84 2.07
CA ASN A 259 4.67 1.18 0.99
C ASN A 259 5.59 0.80 -0.18
N THR A 260 5.30 -0.34 -0.82
CA THR A 260 6.16 -0.97 -1.85
C THR A 260 5.35 -1.42 -3.06
N ASN A 261 4.58 -0.51 -3.64
CA ASN A 261 3.53 -0.80 -4.61
C ASN A 261 4.08 -1.14 -6.00
N VAL A 262 3.60 -2.23 -6.59
CA VAL A 262 3.95 -2.68 -7.95
C VAL A 262 2.66 -2.98 -8.72
N TYR A 263 2.52 -2.42 -9.90
CA TYR A 263 1.30 -2.51 -10.71
C TYR A 263 1.55 -3.26 -12.02
N PRO A 264 0.55 -3.99 -12.54
CA PRO A 264 0.69 -4.76 -13.77
C PRO A 264 0.94 -3.90 -15.03
N GLU A 265 0.60 -2.61 -15.00
CA GLU A 265 0.93 -1.66 -16.06
C GLU A 265 2.44 -1.41 -16.17
N ARG A 266 3.15 -1.50 -15.04
CA ARG A 266 4.60 -1.33 -14.95
C ARG A 266 5.19 -2.34 -13.95
N PRO A 267 5.21 -3.64 -14.31
CA PRO A 267 5.72 -4.70 -13.43
C PRO A 267 7.25 -4.63 -13.23
N ASP A 268 7.90 -3.74 -13.97
CA ASP A 268 9.30 -3.39 -13.87
C ASP A 268 9.58 -2.19 -12.94
N ARG A 269 8.56 -1.67 -12.24
CA ARG A 269 8.66 -0.53 -11.31
C ARG A 269 8.06 -0.86 -9.95
N CYS A 270 8.74 -0.39 -8.90
CA CYS A 270 8.15 -0.30 -7.56
C CYS A 270 8.05 1.18 -7.16
N TYR A 271 6.88 1.59 -6.73
CA TYR A 271 6.57 2.93 -6.23
C TYR A 271 6.70 2.87 -4.70
N LEU A 272 7.82 3.38 -4.20
CA LEU A 272 8.29 3.13 -2.86
C LEU A 272 8.17 4.40 -1.99
N GLY A 273 7.37 4.34 -0.93
CA GLY A 273 7.44 5.29 0.19
C GLY A 273 8.63 4.94 1.10
N TYR A 274 9.42 5.94 1.47
CA TYR A 274 10.64 5.72 2.26
C TYR A 274 10.78 6.70 3.42
N ILE A 275 9.73 6.89 4.14
CA ILE A 275 9.58 7.73 5.35
C ILE A 275 10.39 9.03 5.26
N ASP A 276 11.49 9.20 6.01
CA ASP A 276 12.30 10.42 5.98
C ASP A 276 13.19 10.51 4.73
N GLY A 277 13.29 9.43 3.96
CA GLY A 277 13.98 9.41 2.68
C GLY A 277 13.15 9.94 1.50
N GLY A 278 11.86 10.21 1.70
CA GLY A 278 10.96 10.65 0.64
C GLY A 278 10.38 9.48 -0.17
N MET A 279 10.05 9.70 -1.43
CA MET A 279 9.62 8.64 -2.33
C MET A 279 10.73 8.24 -3.30
N PHE A 280 10.70 6.99 -3.71
CA PHE A 280 11.52 6.48 -4.80
C PHE A 280 10.64 5.78 -5.85
N VAL A 281 11.01 5.90 -7.11
CA VAL A 281 10.60 4.95 -8.14
C VAL A 281 11.79 4.05 -8.41
N MET A 282 11.57 2.75 -8.21
CA MET A 282 12.62 1.75 -8.36
C MET A 282 12.50 1.04 -9.72
N ASP A 283 13.60 0.81 -10.40
CA ASP A 283 13.71 -0.16 -11.47
C ASP A 283 13.91 -1.56 -10.86
N ILE A 284 12.93 -2.42 -11.07
CA ILE A 284 12.91 -3.82 -10.62
C ILE A 284 12.81 -4.80 -11.79
N SER A 285 13.20 -4.37 -12.99
CA SER A 285 13.31 -5.25 -14.17
C SER A 285 14.21 -6.45 -13.90
N ASP A 286 15.31 -6.23 -13.18
CA ASP A 286 16.09 -7.25 -12.49
C ASP A 286 15.75 -7.22 -11.00
N LYS A 287 14.88 -8.14 -10.58
CA LYS A 287 14.44 -8.22 -9.17
C LYS A 287 15.56 -8.54 -8.19
N ALA A 288 16.66 -9.14 -8.65
CA ALA A 288 17.82 -9.44 -7.81
C ALA A 288 18.63 -8.17 -7.47
N HIS A 289 18.54 -7.13 -8.31
CA HIS A 289 19.30 -5.90 -8.17
C HIS A 289 18.43 -4.66 -8.36
N PRO A 290 17.46 -4.40 -7.48
CA PRO A 290 16.62 -3.20 -7.55
C PRO A 290 17.46 -1.92 -7.53
N LYS A 291 17.08 -0.93 -8.34
CA LYS A 291 17.84 0.34 -8.46
C LYS A 291 16.89 1.53 -8.43
N PRO A 292 17.23 2.63 -7.72
CA PRO A 292 16.43 3.84 -7.79
C PRO A 292 16.55 4.49 -9.18
N LEU A 293 15.43 4.86 -9.79
CA LEU A 293 15.37 5.67 -11.00
C LEU A 293 15.29 7.16 -10.67
N CYS A 294 14.49 7.49 -9.68
CA CYS A 294 14.37 8.84 -9.16
C CYS A 294 14.06 8.82 -7.67
N ARG A 295 14.29 9.97 -7.05
CA ARG A 295 13.88 10.31 -5.69
C ARG A 295 13.24 11.68 -5.69
N TRP A 296 12.19 11.85 -4.93
CA TRP A 296 11.66 13.12 -4.52
C TRP A 296 11.38 13.11 -3.03
N ASP A 297 11.75 14.17 -2.32
CA ASP A 297 11.43 14.33 -0.91
C ASP A 297 10.97 15.77 -0.62
N ASN A 298 10.26 15.92 0.50
CA ASN A 298 9.74 17.19 0.97
C ASN A 298 10.39 17.63 2.31
N SER A 299 11.31 16.85 2.86
CA SER A 299 11.95 17.11 4.15
C SER A 299 13.45 17.43 4.01
N PRO A 300 13.91 18.62 4.45
CA PRO A 300 13.12 19.79 4.80
C PRO A 300 12.54 20.53 3.59
N PRO A 301 11.62 21.51 3.72
CA PRO A 301 11.20 22.16 4.97
C PRO A 301 10.01 21.48 5.70
N TYR A 302 9.36 20.51 5.06
CA TYR A 302 8.27 19.77 5.69
C TYR A 302 8.80 18.69 6.63
N THR A 303 7.91 18.06 7.38
CA THR A 303 8.27 17.07 8.41
C THR A 303 8.43 15.65 7.88
N GLY A 304 8.39 15.47 6.55
CA GLY A 304 8.60 14.17 5.91
C GLY A 304 7.53 13.14 6.27
N PHE A 305 7.95 11.90 6.45
CA PHE A 305 7.18 10.68 6.59
C PHE A 305 6.38 10.36 5.33
N THR A 306 7.09 10.19 4.22
CA THR A 306 6.48 9.72 2.97
C THR A 306 5.99 8.28 3.13
N HIS A 307 4.69 8.09 2.93
CA HIS A 307 3.96 6.86 3.21
C HIS A 307 3.67 6.07 1.93
N THR A 308 2.75 6.56 1.11
CA THR A 308 2.24 5.89 -0.09
C THR A 308 2.62 6.65 -1.34
N VAL A 309 2.93 5.92 -2.42
CA VAL A 309 3.16 6.48 -3.76
C VAL A 309 2.25 5.76 -4.74
N LEU A 310 1.18 6.43 -5.18
CA LEU A 310 0.18 5.92 -6.10
C LEU A 310 0.40 6.48 -7.50
N PRO A 311 0.75 5.66 -8.51
CA PRO A 311 0.83 6.11 -9.90
C PRO A 311 -0.57 6.16 -10.53
N LEU A 312 -0.83 7.24 -11.28
CA LEU A 312 -1.98 7.39 -12.15
C LEU A 312 -1.49 7.37 -13.61
N PHE A 313 -1.36 6.15 -14.15
CA PHE A 313 -0.64 5.88 -15.41
C PHE A 313 -1.20 6.64 -16.61
N GLU A 314 -2.54 6.66 -16.79
CA GLU A 314 -3.19 7.33 -17.91
C GLU A 314 -2.99 8.86 -17.89
N ARG A 315 -2.59 9.42 -16.74
CA ARG A 315 -2.41 10.85 -16.52
C ARG A 315 -0.96 11.28 -16.35
N ASN A 316 -0.04 10.32 -16.24
CA ASN A 316 1.36 10.57 -15.89
C ASN A 316 1.50 11.43 -14.61
N LEU A 317 0.76 11.05 -13.58
CA LEU A 317 0.80 11.69 -12.26
C LEU A 317 1.23 10.66 -11.21
N LEU A 318 1.87 11.16 -10.15
CA LEU A 318 1.99 10.43 -8.88
C LEU A 318 1.20 11.16 -7.81
N VAL A 319 0.49 10.40 -6.98
CA VAL A 319 -0.07 10.88 -5.72
C VAL A 319 0.80 10.36 -4.60
N VAL A 320 1.34 11.25 -3.79
CA VAL A 320 2.25 10.90 -2.69
C VAL A 320 1.63 11.39 -1.39
N THR A 321 1.52 10.51 -0.38
CA THR A 321 1.00 10.89 0.92
C THR A 321 2.09 10.95 1.97
N ASP A 322 1.98 11.90 2.87
CA ASP A 322 2.68 11.89 4.15
C ASP A 322 1.83 11.16 5.21
N GLU A 323 2.43 10.70 6.31
CA GLU A 323 1.69 10.20 7.47
C GLU A 323 1.88 11.11 8.68
N SER A 324 0.79 11.45 9.36
CA SER A 324 0.86 12.03 10.70
C SER A 324 1.11 10.93 11.75
N THR A 325 2.18 11.08 12.52
CA THR A 325 2.58 10.10 13.54
C THR A 325 2.54 10.65 14.97
N ASN A 326 2.46 11.97 15.11
CA ASN A 326 2.38 12.64 16.40
C ASN A 326 0.95 13.12 16.67
N ASN A 327 0.55 13.13 17.93
CA ASN A 327 -0.76 13.65 18.33
C ASN A 327 -0.80 15.18 18.19
N ASN A 328 -2.01 15.72 18.12
CA ASN A 328 -2.29 17.17 18.15
C ASN A 328 -1.56 17.96 17.05
N ALA A 329 -1.33 17.34 15.90
CA ALA A 329 -0.63 17.94 14.77
C ALA A 329 0.79 18.47 15.10
N GLU A 330 1.49 17.87 16.05
CA GLU A 330 2.86 18.30 16.42
C GLU A 330 3.88 18.06 15.28
N ASP A 331 3.55 17.19 14.32
CA ASP A 331 4.35 16.92 13.11
C ASP A 331 3.73 17.52 11.84
N TRP A 332 2.86 18.51 11.98
CA TRP A 332 2.25 19.23 10.86
C TRP A 332 3.28 19.99 10.01
N PRO A 333 3.08 20.12 8.66
CA PRO A 333 1.97 19.60 7.86
C PRO A 333 2.21 18.18 7.37
N LYS A 334 1.12 17.44 7.11
CA LYS A 334 1.09 16.13 6.48
C LYS A 334 0.07 16.16 5.34
N LEU A 335 0.56 16.00 4.12
CA LEU A 335 -0.15 16.39 2.90
C LEU A 335 -0.40 15.19 1.98
N VAL A 336 -1.30 15.39 1.03
CA VAL A 336 -1.45 14.56 -0.17
C VAL A 336 -0.95 15.39 -1.34
N TRP A 337 0.18 14.98 -1.91
CA TRP A 337 0.89 15.67 -2.98
C TRP A 337 0.50 15.12 -4.34
N LEU A 338 0.43 15.98 -5.35
CA LEU A 338 0.34 15.59 -6.75
C LEU A 338 1.63 16.01 -7.47
N LEU A 339 2.25 15.03 -8.14
CA LEU A 339 3.46 15.25 -8.91
C LEU A 339 3.20 14.96 -10.39
N ASP A 340 3.71 15.81 -11.27
CA ASP A 340 3.84 15.52 -12.69
C ASP A 340 4.94 14.46 -12.89
N TYR A 341 4.59 13.37 -13.57
CA TYR A 341 5.44 12.21 -13.77
C TYR A 341 5.70 11.90 -15.26
N ARG A 342 5.53 12.88 -16.15
CA ARG A 342 5.81 12.72 -17.59
C ARG A 342 7.27 12.39 -17.86
N ASP A 343 8.18 12.90 -17.04
CA ASP A 343 9.57 12.46 -16.97
C ASP A 343 9.76 11.59 -15.74
N GLU A 344 9.91 10.28 -15.97
CA GLU A 344 10.06 9.27 -14.91
C GLU A 344 11.24 9.52 -13.99
N LYS A 345 12.26 10.25 -14.47
CA LYS A 345 13.47 10.52 -13.68
C LYS A 345 13.40 11.83 -12.89
N HIS A 346 12.47 12.70 -13.25
CA HIS A 346 12.37 14.04 -12.67
C HIS A 346 10.93 14.41 -12.34
N PRO A 347 10.29 13.70 -11.37
CA PRO A 347 8.95 14.04 -10.93
C PRO A 347 8.92 15.43 -10.30
N VAL A 348 7.89 16.23 -10.63
CA VAL A 348 7.77 17.62 -10.18
C VAL A 348 6.47 17.81 -9.41
N PRO A 349 6.49 18.27 -8.15
CA PRO A 349 5.26 18.58 -7.43
C PRO A 349 4.52 19.74 -8.08
N ILE A 350 3.24 19.56 -8.37
CA ILE A 350 2.40 20.57 -9.05
C ILE A 350 1.30 21.13 -8.17
N SER A 351 0.85 20.37 -7.18
CA SER A 351 -0.16 20.79 -6.21
C SER A 351 -0.25 19.87 -5.01
N THR A 352 -1.12 20.22 -4.07
CA THR A 352 -1.55 19.36 -2.96
C THR A 352 -3.08 19.31 -2.91
N CYS A 353 -3.66 18.23 -2.39
CA CYS A 353 -5.08 18.20 -2.08
C CYS A 353 -5.42 19.22 -0.98
N PRO A 354 -6.62 19.81 -1.01
CA PRO A 354 -7.09 20.69 0.07
C PRO A 354 -7.04 19.99 1.42
N LEU A 355 -6.67 20.76 2.46
CA LEU A 355 -6.58 20.25 3.81
C LEU A 355 -7.91 20.38 4.55
N PRO A 356 -8.28 19.41 5.41
CA PRO A 356 -9.33 19.66 6.39
C PRO A 356 -9.00 20.87 7.26
N PRO A 357 -10.00 21.62 7.77
CA PRO A 357 -9.75 22.81 8.58
C PRO A 357 -8.88 22.50 9.80
N VAL A 358 -7.62 22.96 9.81
CA VAL A 358 -6.61 22.64 10.84
C VAL A 358 -7.12 22.98 12.24
N ASP A 359 -7.63 24.20 12.43
CA ASP A 359 -8.13 24.69 13.74
C ASP A 359 -9.29 23.84 14.28
N ALA A 360 -10.05 23.19 13.40
CA ALA A 360 -11.19 22.36 13.80
C ALA A 360 -10.77 20.95 14.26
N PHE A 361 -9.62 20.46 13.85
CA PHE A 361 -9.22 19.06 14.04
C PHE A 361 -7.94 18.87 14.84
N SER A 362 -6.94 19.77 14.74
CA SER A 362 -5.63 19.62 15.36
C SER A 362 -5.67 19.46 16.89
N SER A 363 -6.68 19.99 17.56
CA SER A 363 -6.85 19.94 19.02
C SER A 363 -7.89 18.91 19.51
N ARG A 364 -8.44 18.07 18.63
CA ARG A 364 -9.48 17.09 19.03
C ARG A 364 -8.95 15.89 19.80
N GLY A 365 -7.64 15.67 19.79
CA GLY A 365 -6.98 14.49 20.34
C GLY A 365 -6.55 13.51 19.23
N GLY A 366 -5.49 12.75 19.52
CA GLY A 366 -4.89 11.83 18.56
C GLY A 366 -4.20 12.53 17.40
N ARG A 367 -3.97 11.78 16.32
CA ARG A 367 -3.27 12.25 15.12
C ARG A 367 -4.20 13.07 14.22
N PHE A 368 -3.61 14.04 13.51
CA PHE A 368 -4.26 14.82 12.47
C PHE A 368 -3.29 15.06 11.31
N GLY A 369 -3.64 14.65 10.12
CA GLY A 369 -2.86 14.74 8.89
C GLY A 369 -3.21 13.60 7.95
N ALA A 370 -2.68 13.62 6.74
CA ALA A 370 -2.86 12.55 5.78
C ALA A 370 -2.31 11.22 6.31
N HIS A 371 -2.82 10.13 5.75
CA HIS A 371 -2.36 8.76 5.99
C HIS A 371 -2.60 7.90 4.74
N ASN A 372 -3.37 6.81 4.88
CA ASN A 372 -3.68 5.91 3.77
C ASN A 372 -4.61 6.55 2.75
N ILE A 373 -4.40 6.21 1.49
CA ILE A 373 -5.32 6.47 0.38
C ILE A 373 -5.78 5.15 -0.22
N HIS A 374 -6.89 5.17 -0.92
CA HIS A 374 -7.30 4.06 -1.76
C HIS A 374 -6.30 3.90 -2.92
N GLU A 375 -5.63 2.76 -3.01
CA GLU A 375 -4.41 2.58 -3.80
C GLU A 375 -4.62 2.02 -5.22
N ASN A 376 -5.88 1.95 -5.72
CA ASN A 376 -6.16 1.31 -7.01
C ASN A 376 -5.54 -0.10 -7.13
N THR A 377 -5.61 -0.89 -6.05
CA THR A 377 -5.04 -2.24 -5.98
C THR A 377 -5.46 -3.06 -7.21
N PRO A 378 -4.53 -3.74 -7.90
CA PRO A 378 -4.82 -4.46 -9.14
C PRO A 378 -5.63 -5.74 -8.88
N SER A 379 -6.87 -5.57 -8.47
CA SER A 379 -7.85 -6.61 -8.19
C SER A 379 -9.13 -6.34 -9.00
N PRO A 380 -9.81 -7.36 -9.54
CA PRO A 380 -11.10 -7.17 -10.21
C PRO A 380 -12.21 -6.68 -9.27
N TYR A 381 -11.97 -6.73 -7.96
CA TYR A 381 -12.89 -6.32 -6.91
C TYR A 381 -12.53 -4.98 -6.26
N CYS A 382 -11.58 -4.28 -6.83
CA CYS A 382 -11.16 -2.94 -6.44
C CYS A 382 -11.72 -1.91 -7.42
N TRP A 383 -12.26 -0.82 -6.91
CA TRP A 383 -12.60 0.36 -7.71
C TRP A 383 -11.32 1.09 -8.13
N HIS A 384 -11.27 1.56 -9.36
CA HIS A 384 -10.12 2.31 -9.87
C HIS A 384 -10.55 3.69 -10.34
N SER A 385 -9.81 4.69 -9.94
CA SER A 385 -10.01 6.06 -10.41
C SER A 385 -8.67 6.75 -10.65
N ASP A 386 -8.61 7.52 -11.73
CA ASP A 386 -7.53 8.47 -12.03
C ASP A 386 -7.94 9.93 -11.77
N GLN A 387 -9.17 10.16 -11.32
CA GLN A 387 -9.75 11.50 -11.12
C GLN A 387 -10.20 11.76 -9.68
N ILE A 388 -10.44 10.71 -8.89
CA ILE A 388 -10.88 10.83 -7.51
C ILE A 388 -9.85 10.14 -6.61
N ILE A 389 -9.35 10.86 -5.63
CA ILE A 389 -8.53 10.33 -4.55
C ILE A 389 -9.37 10.27 -3.28
N ILE A 390 -9.39 9.13 -2.63
CA ILE A 390 -10.05 8.94 -1.33
C ILE A 390 -8.98 8.58 -0.31
N GLY A 391 -8.93 9.30 0.81
CA GLY A 391 -7.90 9.10 1.82
C GLY A 391 -8.34 9.44 3.23
N THR A 392 -7.62 8.91 4.20
CA THR A 392 -7.85 9.11 5.62
C THR A 392 -6.96 10.19 6.19
N PHE A 393 -7.48 10.90 7.18
CA PHE A 393 -6.81 11.99 7.92
C PHE A 393 -6.94 11.80 9.42
N PHE A 394 -6.92 10.58 9.92
CA PHE A 394 -7.12 10.21 11.32
C PHE A 394 -8.36 10.90 11.93
N ASN A 395 -8.19 11.86 12.87
CA ASN A 395 -9.32 12.59 13.46
C ASN A 395 -9.98 13.58 12.48
N GLY A 396 -9.31 13.93 11.38
CA GLY A 396 -9.89 14.66 10.26
C GLY A 396 -10.85 13.82 9.41
N GLY A 397 -10.91 12.51 9.63
CA GLY A 397 -11.85 11.59 8.99
C GLY A 397 -11.43 11.14 7.60
N LEU A 398 -12.39 10.64 6.84
CA LEU A 398 -12.24 10.26 5.43
C LEU A 398 -12.53 11.46 4.53
N ARG A 399 -11.74 11.62 3.47
CA ARG A 399 -11.85 12.72 2.51
C ARG A 399 -11.81 12.17 1.09
N ALA A 400 -12.56 12.82 0.19
CA ALA A 400 -12.46 12.57 -1.25
C ALA A 400 -12.14 13.86 -2.00
N TYR A 401 -11.28 13.74 -3.00
CA TYR A 401 -10.79 14.86 -3.79
C TYR A 401 -10.97 14.58 -5.29
N ASP A 402 -11.60 15.52 -5.98
CA ASP A 402 -11.60 15.60 -7.44
C ASP A 402 -10.27 16.25 -7.89
N ILE A 403 -9.47 15.46 -8.56
CA ILE A 403 -8.19 15.87 -9.17
C ILE A 403 -8.25 15.92 -10.69
N SER A 404 -9.46 15.99 -11.31
CA SER A 404 -9.62 16.14 -12.76
C SER A 404 -8.77 17.30 -13.31
N ASN A 405 -8.72 18.41 -12.55
CA ASN A 405 -7.68 19.42 -12.71
C ASN A 405 -6.60 19.22 -11.64
N ALA A 406 -5.51 18.53 -11.99
CA ALA A 406 -4.42 18.22 -11.07
C ALA A 406 -3.72 19.46 -10.49
N TYR A 407 -3.83 20.63 -11.14
CA TYR A 407 -3.29 21.89 -10.61
C TYR A 407 -4.23 22.56 -9.61
N GLN A 408 -5.46 22.10 -9.49
CA GLN A 408 -6.50 22.70 -8.64
C GLN A 408 -7.43 21.61 -8.06
N PRO A 409 -6.88 20.69 -7.25
CA PRO A 409 -7.70 19.66 -6.56
C PRO A 409 -8.82 20.28 -5.74
N LYS A 410 -9.95 19.60 -5.66
CA LYS A 410 -11.12 20.03 -4.90
C LYS A 410 -11.58 18.94 -3.96
N GLU A 411 -11.82 19.27 -2.69
CA GLU A 411 -12.53 18.36 -1.81
C GLU A 411 -13.99 18.21 -2.29
N VAL A 412 -14.45 16.97 -2.45
CA VAL A 412 -15.81 16.68 -2.95
C VAL A 412 -16.65 15.87 -1.97
N ALA A 413 -16.02 15.24 -0.98
CA ALA A 413 -16.73 14.52 0.07
C ALA A 413 -15.90 14.46 1.36
N ALA A 414 -16.59 14.34 2.49
CA ALA A 414 -15.97 14.16 3.79
C ALA A 414 -16.88 13.33 4.73
N PHE A 415 -16.26 12.46 5.54
CA PHE A 415 -16.94 11.70 6.58
C PHE A 415 -16.10 11.67 7.85
N VAL A 416 -16.64 12.18 8.93
CA VAL A 416 -16.01 12.20 10.26
C VAL A 416 -17.02 11.65 11.25
N PRO A 417 -16.94 10.36 11.64
CA PRO A 417 -17.86 9.80 12.61
C PRO A 417 -17.57 10.31 14.03
N PRO A 418 -18.51 10.13 14.96
CA PRO A 418 -18.30 10.43 16.38
C PRO A 418 -17.11 9.68 16.95
N ALA A 419 -16.47 10.26 17.96
CA ALA A 419 -15.45 9.58 18.72
C ALA A 419 -16.01 8.29 19.34
N PRO A 420 -15.37 7.13 19.14
CA PRO A 420 -15.78 5.91 19.81
C PRO A 420 -15.71 6.06 21.33
N ALA A 421 -16.68 5.51 22.06
CA ALA A 421 -16.77 5.66 23.51
C ALA A 421 -15.53 5.20 24.28
N LEU A 422 -14.81 4.22 23.71
CA LEU A 422 -13.58 3.67 24.29
C LEU A 422 -12.30 4.15 23.57
N SER A 423 -12.39 5.25 22.81
CA SER A 423 -11.20 5.82 22.16
C SER A 423 -10.17 6.27 23.20
N PRO A 424 -8.93 5.78 23.14
CA PRO A 424 -7.90 6.19 24.10
C PRO A 424 -7.43 7.64 23.93
N VAL A 425 -7.80 8.28 22.83
CA VAL A 425 -7.44 9.67 22.50
C VAL A 425 -8.63 10.62 22.47
N GLY A 426 -9.84 10.12 22.75
CA GLY A 426 -11.06 10.92 22.78
C GLY A 426 -11.57 11.41 21.42
N ALA A 427 -11.02 10.89 20.32
CA ALA A 427 -11.37 11.23 18.95
C ALA A 427 -11.40 9.99 18.08
N ILE A 428 -12.10 10.07 16.92
CA ILE A 428 -11.97 9.08 15.85
C ILE A 428 -10.54 9.12 15.28
N GLN A 429 -10.05 7.98 14.81
CA GLN A 429 -8.77 7.87 14.12
C GLN A 429 -8.95 6.98 12.89
N LEU A 430 -9.59 7.50 11.82
CA LEU A 430 -9.74 6.72 10.59
C LEU A 430 -8.36 6.43 10.01
N ASN A 431 -8.07 5.13 9.90
CA ASN A 431 -6.72 4.63 9.64
C ASN A 431 -6.52 4.24 8.19
N ASP A 432 -7.46 3.48 7.61
CA ASP A 432 -7.31 2.92 6.28
C ASP A 432 -8.61 3.00 5.49
N VAL A 433 -8.54 2.87 4.15
CA VAL A 433 -9.67 2.94 3.23
C VAL A 433 -9.48 1.99 2.04
N PHE A 434 -10.54 1.27 1.72
CA PHE A 434 -10.68 0.46 0.50
C PHE A 434 -12.02 0.76 -0.16
N VAL A 435 -12.05 0.78 -1.50
CA VAL A 435 -13.29 0.94 -2.28
C VAL A 435 -13.44 -0.26 -3.18
N ASP A 436 -14.57 -0.96 -3.11
CA ASP A 436 -14.82 -2.08 -3.98
C ASP A 436 -15.39 -1.64 -5.35
N GLU A 437 -15.41 -2.54 -6.33
CA GLU A 437 -15.87 -2.26 -7.69
C GLU A 437 -17.35 -1.87 -7.79
N ARG A 438 -18.09 -1.99 -6.67
CA ARG A 438 -19.50 -1.52 -6.55
C ARG A 438 -19.58 -0.07 -6.07
N GLU A 439 -18.44 0.61 -5.94
CA GLU A 439 -18.31 1.96 -5.38
C GLU A 439 -18.69 2.04 -3.89
N ILE A 440 -18.59 0.90 -3.16
CA ILE A 440 -18.77 0.87 -1.71
C ILE A 440 -17.43 1.13 -1.04
N VAL A 441 -17.44 2.11 -0.14
CA VAL A 441 -16.26 2.53 0.61
C VAL A 441 -16.25 1.87 1.98
N TYR A 442 -15.13 1.25 2.31
CA TYR A 442 -14.83 0.68 3.62
C TYR A 442 -13.73 1.50 4.27
N THR A 443 -13.93 1.92 5.49
CA THR A 443 -12.89 2.60 6.28
C THR A 443 -12.95 2.14 7.74
N VAL A 444 -11.81 2.12 8.40
CA VAL A 444 -11.66 1.55 9.74
C VAL A 444 -11.08 2.56 10.72
N ASP A 445 -11.54 2.49 11.96
CA ASP A 445 -10.93 3.22 13.06
C ASP A 445 -9.71 2.46 13.60
N ARG A 446 -8.63 3.18 13.86
CA ARG A 446 -7.38 2.63 14.38
C ARG A 446 -7.54 1.93 15.73
N PHE A 447 -8.52 2.29 16.54
CA PHE A 447 -8.70 1.79 17.89
C PHE A 447 -9.97 0.94 18.05
N THR A 448 -11.06 1.53 18.50
CA THR A 448 -12.24 0.78 18.95
C THR A 448 -13.50 1.05 18.13
N GLY A 449 -13.43 1.91 17.12
CA GLY A 449 -14.57 2.29 16.30
C GLY A 449 -14.98 1.21 15.29
N GLY A 450 -14.07 0.33 14.90
CA GLY A 450 -14.35 -0.75 13.96
C GLY A 450 -14.49 -0.28 12.50
N LEU A 451 -15.39 -0.94 11.76
CA LEU A 451 -15.62 -0.78 10.32
C LEU A 451 -16.80 0.15 10.04
N TYR A 452 -16.60 1.13 9.19
CA TYR A 452 -17.65 1.99 8.62
C TYR A 452 -17.79 1.66 7.12
N VAL A 453 -19.04 1.49 6.67
CA VAL A 453 -19.37 1.19 5.27
C VAL A 453 -20.18 2.33 4.69
N LEU A 454 -19.73 2.89 3.56
CA LEU A 454 -20.28 4.13 3.00
C LEU A 454 -20.66 3.94 1.51
N GLU A 455 -21.68 4.67 1.06
CA GLU A 455 -21.95 4.94 -0.35
C GLU A 455 -21.38 6.31 -0.73
N MET A 456 -20.86 6.43 -1.96
CA MET A 456 -20.45 7.70 -2.55
C MET A 456 -21.67 8.39 -3.20
N ASP A 457 -21.84 9.70 -2.95
CA ASP A 457 -22.93 10.54 -3.50
C ASP A 457 -22.35 11.80 -4.18
N PHE A 458 -21.27 11.62 -5.01
CA PHE A 458 -20.58 12.70 -5.74
C PHE A 458 -20.11 12.26 -7.14
#